data_8d9fda829b2a00a71692bbb03ef01d13
#
_entry.id   8d9fda829b2a00a71692bbb03ef01d13
#
_cell.length_a   1.000
_cell.length_b   1.000
_cell.length_c   1.000
_cell.angle_alpha   90.00
_cell.angle_beta   90.00
_cell.angle_gamma   90.00
#
_symmetry.space_group_name_H-M   'P 1'
#
loop_
_entity.id
_entity.type
_entity.pdbx_description
1 polymer ?
#
loop_
_entity_poly.entity_id
_entity_poly.type
_entity_poly.pdbx_seq_one_letter_code
_entity_poly.pdbx_strand_id
1 'polypeptide(L)'
;AIQKATHIVYASEWAKNSAINHYHAAPEKISVIEFGANIDNIPEYTGHDCTSACNLLFIGKNWEMKGGNKAIDVFRSVKQKGIPCTLTIIGSTPAPMPKDADIVVYPYIDKSSAEGQKLFEQILRQSHYLIAPTLFDCFGIVYCEASAYGIPVLTTDVGGISQAVRNGHNGFLFAADAPASDYADKIIDLYTHKDRYANLGRECRKHFETRLNWNVWEKRMNDLFVSIKEREEGTYIPVYAINMKEREERRKHIVREFEGKPEFEFHLVEACTHSKGTIGLWNSIVKVIKMAKEQEEDVIVICEDDHFFTENYSPGLLFKEIREAYMQGAELLSGGIGGFGQAIPVGYHRYWVDWFWSTQFIVIYSSAFDTILSYEFQEDDTADGVLSEIIYNKMVIYPFISEQKDFGYSDVTLGNMEYPGKIREFFKRANARFKMIRTIQDLSVPKY
;
A
#
# COMPACT_ATOMS: atom_id res chain seq x y z
N ALA A 1 -17.00 24.37 -0.60
CA ALA A 1 -16.72 23.03 -1.14
C ALA A 1 -16.10 22.14 -0.07
N ILE A 2 -14.96 22.52 0.54
CA ILE A 2 -14.21 21.70 1.52
C ILE A 2 -15.09 21.23 2.68
N GLN A 3 -15.87 22.12 3.30
CA GLN A 3 -16.73 21.78 4.45
C GLN A 3 -17.89 20.84 4.11
N LYS A 4 -18.34 20.83 2.83
CA LYS A 4 -19.47 20.02 2.36
C LYS A 4 -19.04 18.65 1.82
N ALA A 5 -17.75 18.42 1.65
CA ALA A 5 -17.25 17.17 1.13
C ALA A 5 -17.28 16.08 2.22
N THR A 6 -17.75 14.89 1.88
CA THR A 6 -17.65 13.70 2.72
C THR A 6 -16.19 13.32 2.91
N HIS A 7 -15.41 13.34 1.80
CA HIS A 7 -13.98 13.10 1.79
C HIS A 7 -13.29 13.93 0.71
N ILE A 8 -12.01 14.24 0.91
CA ILE A 8 -11.22 15.06 -0.01
C ILE A 8 -9.92 14.32 -0.32
N VAL A 9 -9.57 14.28 -1.61
CA VAL A 9 -8.32 13.70 -2.06
C VAL A 9 -7.44 14.78 -2.67
N TYR A 10 -6.22 14.91 -2.16
CA TYR A 10 -5.19 15.77 -2.72
C TYR A 10 -4.04 14.94 -3.30
N ALA A 11 -3.32 15.52 -4.27
CA ALA A 11 -2.17 14.86 -4.87
C ALA A 11 -0.89 15.02 -4.03
N SER A 12 -0.88 15.90 -3.03
CA SER A 12 0.31 16.18 -2.21
C SER A 12 -0.04 16.52 -0.76
N GLU A 13 0.89 16.19 0.14
CA GLU A 13 0.80 16.59 1.57
C GLU A 13 0.80 18.12 1.72
N TRP A 14 1.49 18.86 0.82
CA TRP A 14 1.45 20.31 0.80
C TRP A 14 0.01 20.84 0.64
N ALA A 15 -0.75 20.31 -0.32
CA ALA A 15 -2.14 20.70 -0.54
C ALA A 15 -3.05 20.28 0.62
N LYS A 16 -2.85 19.08 1.19
CA LYS A 16 -3.54 18.62 2.39
C LYS A 16 -3.30 19.58 3.57
N ASN A 17 -2.02 19.88 3.85
CA ASN A 17 -1.65 20.78 4.95
C ASN A 17 -2.22 22.18 4.74
N SER A 18 -2.25 22.68 3.51
CA SER A 18 -2.91 23.95 3.20
C SER A 18 -4.41 23.91 3.49
N ALA A 19 -5.09 22.81 3.14
CA ALA A 19 -6.51 22.64 3.43
C ALA A 19 -6.81 22.62 4.94
N ILE A 20 -5.97 21.95 5.72
CA ILE A 20 -6.10 21.89 7.18
C ILE A 20 -5.82 23.27 7.80
N ASN A 21 -4.66 23.86 7.48
CA ASN A 21 -4.17 25.03 8.18
C ASN A 21 -4.87 26.34 7.79
N HIS A 22 -5.29 26.46 6.52
CA HIS A 22 -5.87 27.71 6.00
C HIS A 22 -7.37 27.63 5.76
N TYR A 23 -7.92 26.43 5.58
CA TYR A 23 -9.35 26.25 5.29
C TYR A 23 -10.08 25.43 6.36
N HIS A 24 -9.38 25.09 7.46
CA HIS A 24 -9.92 24.34 8.61
C HIS A 24 -10.61 23.03 8.20
N ALA A 25 -10.05 22.34 7.22
CA ALA A 25 -10.53 21.03 6.82
C ALA A 25 -10.22 20.00 7.90
N ALA A 26 -11.17 19.13 8.18
CA ALA A 26 -11.00 18.04 9.16
C ALA A 26 -9.99 17.02 8.62
N PRO A 27 -8.88 16.76 9.33
CA PRO A 27 -7.79 15.89 8.84
C PRO A 27 -8.25 14.48 8.47
N GLU A 28 -9.22 13.93 9.20
CA GLU A 28 -9.79 12.59 9.01
C GLU A 28 -10.58 12.45 7.71
N LYS A 29 -10.98 13.58 7.10
CA LYS A 29 -11.65 13.63 5.80
C LYS A 29 -10.70 13.81 4.62
N ILE A 30 -9.39 13.76 4.84
CA ILE A 30 -8.43 14.06 3.79
C ILE A 30 -7.46 12.90 3.59
N SER A 31 -7.36 12.45 2.33
CA SER A 31 -6.34 11.51 1.88
C SER A 31 -5.40 12.15 0.86
N VAL A 32 -4.18 11.64 0.78
CA VAL A 32 -3.22 12.01 -0.26
C VAL A 32 -2.99 10.81 -1.18
N ILE A 33 -3.32 11.00 -2.46
CA ILE A 33 -3.14 10.00 -3.51
C ILE A 33 -2.45 10.68 -4.69
N GLU A 34 -1.22 10.27 -4.98
CA GLU A 34 -0.39 10.84 -6.04
C GLU A 34 -1.00 10.60 -7.42
N PHE A 35 -0.94 11.58 -8.30
CA PHE A 35 -1.36 11.44 -9.70
C PHE A 35 -0.43 10.51 -10.49
N GLY A 36 -0.95 9.99 -11.60
CA GLY A 36 -0.20 9.22 -12.59
C GLY A 36 0.37 10.07 -13.72
N ALA A 37 1.22 9.47 -14.53
CA ALA A 37 1.72 10.05 -15.77
C ALA A 37 0.64 10.06 -16.86
N ASN A 38 0.53 11.16 -17.61
CA ASN A 38 -0.38 11.28 -18.74
C ASN A 38 0.29 10.75 -20.03
N ILE A 39 0.47 9.43 -20.07
CA ILE A 39 1.00 8.68 -21.21
C ILE A 39 0.05 7.52 -21.51
N ASP A 40 -0.28 7.33 -22.80
CA ASP A 40 -1.23 6.30 -23.19
C ASP A 40 -0.57 4.92 -23.25
N ASN A 41 0.68 4.85 -23.70
CA ASN A 41 1.46 3.62 -23.79
C ASN A 41 2.64 3.69 -22.82
N ILE A 42 2.68 2.81 -21.85
CA ILE A 42 3.81 2.71 -20.94
C ILE A 42 5.02 2.17 -21.70
N PRO A 43 6.12 2.96 -21.81
CA PRO A 43 7.27 2.51 -22.58
C PRO A 43 7.98 1.34 -21.90
N GLU A 44 8.57 0.45 -22.69
CA GLU A 44 9.58 -0.45 -22.18
C GLU A 44 10.80 0.35 -21.76
N TYR A 45 11.33 0.09 -20.56
CA TYR A 45 12.51 0.76 -20.05
C TYR A 45 13.77 -0.02 -20.43
N THR A 46 14.55 0.52 -21.34
CA THR A 46 15.82 -0.08 -21.82
C THR A 46 17.07 0.63 -21.29
N GLY A 47 16.89 1.63 -20.42
CA GLY A 47 17.97 2.51 -19.96
C GLY A 47 18.22 3.68 -20.92
N HIS A 48 19.03 4.64 -20.47
CA HIS A 48 19.48 5.76 -21.30
C HIS A 48 21.01 5.71 -21.45
N ASP A 49 21.47 5.90 -22.67
CA ASP A 49 22.90 6.02 -22.94
C ASP A 49 23.32 7.50 -23.03
N CYS A 50 24.01 7.97 -21.99
CA CYS A 50 24.55 9.33 -21.91
C CYS A 50 25.98 9.43 -22.46
N THR A 51 26.42 8.57 -23.36
CA THR A 51 27.82 8.49 -23.73
C THR A 51 28.30 9.61 -24.68
N SER A 52 27.41 10.12 -25.53
CA SER A 52 27.75 11.05 -26.58
C SER A 52 27.35 12.50 -26.31
N ALA A 53 26.24 12.76 -25.67
CA ALA A 53 25.74 14.09 -25.32
C ALA A 53 24.77 14.04 -24.13
N CYS A 54 24.65 15.17 -23.44
CA CYS A 54 23.67 15.34 -22.35
C CYS A 54 22.43 16.08 -22.88
N ASN A 55 21.32 15.37 -23.06
CA ASN A 55 20.09 15.95 -23.58
C ASN A 55 19.19 16.37 -22.43
N LEU A 56 19.06 17.68 -22.21
CA LEU A 56 18.20 18.29 -21.21
C LEU A 56 16.81 18.53 -21.80
N LEU A 57 15.79 18.36 -20.99
CA LEU A 57 14.40 18.62 -21.33
C LEU A 57 13.80 19.61 -20.34
N PHE A 58 13.09 20.60 -20.86
CA PHE A 58 12.25 21.52 -20.08
C PHE A 58 10.82 21.44 -20.62
N ILE A 59 9.85 21.26 -19.72
CA ILE A 59 8.41 21.22 -20.10
C ILE A 59 7.67 22.19 -19.20
N GLY A 60 7.03 23.22 -19.80
CA GLY A 60 6.23 24.16 -19.04
C GLY A 60 5.50 25.18 -19.90
N LYS A 61 4.21 25.43 -19.60
CA LYS A 61 3.39 26.43 -20.30
C LYS A 61 3.71 27.87 -19.88
N ASN A 62 4.04 28.07 -18.63
CA ASN A 62 4.39 29.37 -18.09
C ASN A 62 5.90 29.47 -17.89
N TRP A 63 6.56 30.15 -18.81
CA TRP A 63 8.01 30.27 -18.86
C TRP A 63 8.65 30.74 -17.56
N GLU A 64 8.12 31.82 -16.99
CA GLU A 64 8.69 32.42 -15.78
C GLU A 64 8.40 31.56 -14.55
N MET A 65 7.15 31.15 -14.36
CA MET A 65 6.76 30.32 -13.21
C MET A 65 7.45 28.97 -13.18
N LYS A 66 7.76 28.39 -14.36
CA LYS A 66 8.47 27.12 -14.47
C LYS A 66 9.98 27.26 -14.49
N GLY A 67 10.51 28.51 -14.39
CA GLY A 67 11.93 28.78 -14.26
C GLY A 67 12.72 28.61 -15.55
N GLY A 68 12.10 28.91 -16.70
CA GLY A 68 12.71 28.68 -18.00
C GLY A 68 14.05 29.39 -18.21
N ASN A 69 14.20 30.63 -17.70
CA ASN A 69 15.49 31.35 -17.77
C ASN A 69 16.59 30.59 -16.99
N LYS A 70 16.27 30.08 -15.79
CA LYS A 70 17.21 29.27 -15.00
C LYS A 70 17.56 27.96 -15.73
N ALA A 71 16.60 27.32 -16.45
CA ALA A 71 16.87 26.12 -17.24
C ALA A 71 17.87 26.39 -18.38
N ILE A 72 17.78 27.54 -19.05
CA ILE A 72 18.80 27.97 -20.03
C ILE A 72 20.16 28.20 -19.36
N ASP A 73 20.19 28.82 -18.18
CA ASP A 73 21.46 29.05 -17.45
C ASP A 73 22.08 27.72 -16.99
N VAL A 74 21.30 26.74 -16.59
CA VAL A 74 21.77 25.36 -16.31
C VAL A 74 22.42 24.76 -17.57
N PHE A 75 21.70 24.80 -18.70
CA PHE A 75 22.24 24.31 -19.99
C PHE A 75 23.56 24.96 -20.33
N ARG A 76 23.66 26.29 -20.26
CA ARG A 76 24.90 27.03 -20.52
C ARG A 76 26.01 26.65 -19.56
N SER A 77 25.71 26.49 -18.28
CA SER A 77 26.68 26.06 -17.27
C SER A 77 27.25 24.68 -17.57
N VAL A 78 26.40 23.72 -17.99
CA VAL A 78 26.86 22.37 -18.40
C VAL A 78 27.80 22.45 -19.63
N LYS A 79 27.42 23.24 -20.65
CA LYS A 79 28.28 23.45 -21.85
C LYS A 79 29.60 24.11 -21.52
N GLN A 80 29.62 25.14 -20.67
CA GLN A 80 30.85 25.83 -20.25
C GLN A 80 31.86 24.89 -19.57
N LYS A 81 31.35 23.83 -18.91
CA LYS A 81 32.21 22.80 -18.29
C LYS A 81 32.63 21.68 -19.26
N GLY A 82 32.41 21.88 -20.57
CA GLY A 82 32.94 21.03 -21.64
C GLY A 82 32.10 19.79 -21.96
N ILE A 83 30.89 19.67 -21.43
CA ILE A 83 30.00 18.56 -21.75
C ILE A 83 29.15 18.94 -22.99
N PRO A 84 29.14 18.13 -24.05
CA PRO A 84 28.19 18.29 -25.17
C PRO A 84 26.78 18.21 -24.64
N CYS A 85 25.97 19.26 -24.85
CA CYS A 85 24.65 19.39 -24.26
C CYS A 85 23.65 20.01 -25.22
N THR A 86 22.43 19.46 -25.25
CA THR A 86 21.28 20.04 -25.94
C THR A 86 20.19 20.38 -24.91
N LEU A 87 19.34 21.36 -25.22
CA LEU A 87 18.14 21.65 -24.44
C LEU A 87 16.90 21.66 -25.32
N THR A 88 15.97 20.76 -25.04
CA THR A 88 14.65 20.78 -25.67
C THR A 88 13.66 21.47 -24.75
N ILE A 89 12.95 22.46 -25.27
CA ILE A 89 11.92 23.25 -24.56
C ILE A 89 10.56 22.92 -25.15
N ILE A 90 9.62 22.53 -24.30
CA ILE A 90 8.23 22.22 -24.72
C ILE A 90 7.23 23.06 -23.93
N GLY A 91 6.23 23.62 -24.65
CA GLY A 91 5.03 24.24 -24.05
C GLY A 91 5.15 25.72 -23.78
N SER A 92 6.27 26.36 -24.07
CA SER A 92 6.48 27.81 -23.99
C SER A 92 7.54 28.28 -24.98
N THR A 93 7.51 29.59 -25.24
CA THR A 93 8.48 30.25 -26.12
C THR A 93 9.28 31.24 -25.28
N PRO A 94 10.60 31.07 -25.17
CA PRO A 94 11.46 32.07 -24.53
C PRO A 94 11.37 33.44 -25.21
N ALA A 95 11.40 34.51 -24.42
CA ALA A 95 11.46 35.86 -24.94
C ALA A 95 12.56 36.66 -24.21
N PRO A 96 13.71 37.03 -24.90
CA PRO A 96 14.01 36.79 -26.31
C PRO A 96 14.34 35.30 -26.58
N MET A 97 14.18 34.88 -27.84
CA MET A 97 14.63 33.55 -28.28
C MET A 97 16.15 33.40 -28.08
N PRO A 98 16.59 32.28 -27.47
CA PRO A 98 18.02 32.02 -27.34
C PRO A 98 18.66 31.82 -28.71
N LYS A 99 19.89 32.31 -28.84
CA LYS A 99 20.69 32.20 -30.07
C LYS A 99 21.52 30.92 -30.14
N ASP A 100 21.47 30.12 -29.09
CA ASP A 100 22.24 28.88 -28.99
C ASP A 100 21.65 27.83 -29.94
N ALA A 101 22.47 27.33 -30.89
CA ALA A 101 22.02 26.35 -31.92
C ALA A 101 21.60 25.00 -31.32
N ASP A 102 22.05 24.68 -30.11
CA ASP A 102 21.74 23.43 -29.40
C ASP A 102 20.45 23.54 -28.55
N ILE A 103 19.69 24.63 -28.70
CA ILE A 103 18.37 24.79 -28.06
C ILE A 103 17.26 24.59 -29.10
N VAL A 104 16.42 23.59 -28.87
CA VAL A 104 15.26 23.30 -29.71
C VAL A 104 13.97 23.67 -28.98
N VAL A 105 13.08 24.42 -29.61
CA VAL A 105 11.84 24.92 -29.00
C VAL A 105 10.62 24.37 -29.72
N TYR A 106 9.76 23.71 -28.99
CA TYR A 106 8.43 23.31 -29.39
C TYR A 106 7.40 24.12 -28.58
N PRO A 107 6.87 25.25 -29.11
CA PRO A 107 5.93 26.08 -28.38
C PRO A 107 4.69 25.33 -27.91
N TYR A 108 4.29 24.32 -28.68
CA TYR A 108 3.17 23.47 -28.37
C TYR A 108 3.35 22.10 -29.06
N ILE A 109 2.99 21.03 -28.36
CA ILE A 109 2.84 19.70 -28.94
C ILE A 109 1.41 19.23 -28.63
N ASP A 110 0.64 18.94 -29.69
CA ASP A 110 -0.72 18.42 -29.55
C ASP A 110 -0.73 16.94 -29.19
N LYS A 111 -0.78 16.65 -27.89
CA LYS A 111 -0.82 15.28 -27.36
C LYS A 111 -2.14 14.54 -27.65
N SER A 112 -3.16 15.21 -28.25
CA SER A 112 -4.39 14.56 -28.69
C SER A 112 -4.26 13.94 -30.08
N SER A 113 -3.24 14.34 -30.86
CA SER A 113 -2.93 13.78 -32.18
C SER A 113 -1.89 12.67 -32.09
N ALA A 114 -1.98 11.67 -32.97
CA ALA A 114 -1.02 10.57 -33.03
C ALA A 114 0.41 11.05 -33.36
N GLU A 115 0.55 12.05 -34.21
CA GLU A 115 1.83 12.67 -34.55
C GLU A 115 2.44 13.39 -33.33
N GLY A 116 1.63 14.14 -32.58
CA GLY A 116 2.08 14.85 -31.40
C GLY A 116 2.44 13.92 -30.26
N GLN A 117 1.68 12.84 -30.05
CA GLN A 117 2.04 11.78 -29.10
C GLN A 117 3.38 11.15 -29.46
N LYS A 118 3.55 10.74 -30.70
CA LYS A 118 4.80 10.12 -31.18
C LYS A 118 6.00 11.06 -31.04
N LEU A 119 5.82 12.34 -31.37
CA LEU A 119 6.87 13.35 -31.17
C LEU A 119 7.24 13.53 -29.70
N PHE A 120 6.25 13.62 -28.83
CA PHE A 120 6.44 13.77 -27.38
C PHE A 120 7.17 12.55 -26.80
N GLU A 121 6.75 11.33 -27.16
CA GLU A 121 7.43 10.10 -26.76
C GLU A 121 8.88 10.04 -27.26
N GLN A 122 9.13 10.43 -28.51
CA GLN A 122 10.47 10.47 -29.09
C GLN A 122 11.38 11.43 -28.30
N ILE A 123 10.88 12.61 -27.95
CA ILE A 123 11.64 13.59 -27.14
C ILE A 123 11.96 13.02 -25.77
N LEU A 124 10.97 12.40 -25.08
CA LEU A 124 11.21 11.78 -23.77
C LEU A 124 12.25 10.65 -23.88
N ARG A 125 12.17 9.76 -24.86
CA ARG A 125 13.14 8.67 -25.05
C ARG A 125 14.58 9.16 -25.28
N GLN A 126 14.74 10.35 -25.88
CA GLN A 126 16.04 10.94 -26.17
C GLN A 126 16.57 11.82 -25.04
N SER A 127 15.75 12.12 -24.03
CA SER A 127 16.10 13.02 -22.93
C SER A 127 16.80 12.27 -21.80
N HIS A 128 17.83 12.89 -21.23
CA HIS A 128 18.59 12.34 -20.11
C HIS A 128 18.19 12.93 -18.77
N TYR A 129 17.77 14.20 -18.74
CA TYR A 129 17.35 14.90 -17.53
C TYR A 129 16.18 15.82 -17.81
N LEU A 130 15.19 15.82 -16.92
CA LEU A 130 14.14 16.86 -16.89
C LEU A 130 14.59 17.98 -15.94
N ILE A 131 14.76 19.20 -16.48
CA ILE A 131 15.14 20.38 -15.74
C ILE A 131 13.91 21.26 -15.54
N ALA A 132 13.46 21.41 -14.30
CA ALA A 132 12.26 22.16 -13.96
C ALA A 132 12.52 23.03 -12.70
N PRO A 133 13.34 24.09 -12.78
CA PRO A 133 13.63 24.95 -11.66
C PRO A 133 12.48 25.91 -11.36
N THR A 134 11.32 25.33 -11.11
CA THR A 134 10.04 26.03 -10.99
C THR A 134 9.95 26.87 -9.71
N LEU A 135 9.25 27.98 -9.78
CA LEU A 135 8.96 28.81 -8.61
C LEU A 135 7.77 28.27 -7.82
N PHE A 136 6.88 27.52 -8.46
CA PHE A 136 5.72 26.93 -7.81
C PHE A 136 5.13 25.80 -8.64
N ASP A 137 4.75 24.71 -7.95
CA ASP A 137 3.89 23.64 -8.48
C ASP A 137 3.14 22.93 -7.35
N CYS A 138 1.90 22.49 -7.62
CA CYS A 138 1.11 21.75 -6.65
C CYS A 138 1.50 20.27 -6.57
N PHE A 139 2.03 19.69 -7.67
CA PHE A 139 2.44 18.30 -7.77
C PHE A 139 3.40 18.06 -8.95
N GLY A 140 2.98 18.44 -10.19
CA GLY A 140 3.77 18.30 -11.41
C GLY A 140 3.66 16.92 -12.09
N ILE A 141 2.62 16.71 -12.89
CA ILE A 141 2.40 15.46 -13.64
C ILE A 141 3.60 15.13 -14.56
N VAL A 142 4.29 16.13 -15.08
CA VAL A 142 5.47 15.97 -15.92
C VAL A 142 6.59 15.15 -15.23
N TYR A 143 6.67 15.19 -13.91
CA TYR A 143 7.63 14.39 -13.14
C TYR A 143 7.28 12.91 -13.15
N CYS A 144 5.97 12.59 -13.20
CA CYS A 144 5.50 11.22 -13.40
C CYS A 144 5.82 10.72 -14.82
N GLU A 145 5.61 11.59 -15.82
CA GLU A 145 5.94 11.30 -17.22
C GLU A 145 7.46 11.05 -17.38
N ALA A 146 8.32 11.89 -16.81
CA ALA A 146 9.76 11.68 -16.79
C ALA A 146 10.14 10.36 -16.11
N SER A 147 9.54 10.06 -14.96
CA SER A 147 9.81 8.82 -14.21
C SER A 147 9.43 7.57 -15.01
N ALA A 148 8.37 7.61 -15.82
CA ALA A 148 7.95 6.51 -16.69
C ALA A 148 9.03 6.13 -17.74
N TYR A 149 9.80 7.13 -18.19
CA TYR A 149 10.91 6.95 -19.12
C TYR A 149 12.25 6.76 -18.41
N GLY A 150 12.28 6.71 -17.07
CA GLY A 150 13.52 6.59 -16.30
C GLY A 150 14.39 7.85 -16.34
N ILE A 151 13.79 9.02 -16.58
CA ILE A 151 14.48 10.32 -16.69
C ILE A 151 14.53 10.97 -15.31
N PRO A 152 15.72 11.16 -14.70
CA PRO A 152 15.86 11.90 -13.45
C PRO A 152 15.40 13.35 -13.58
N VAL A 153 14.69 13.82 -12.54
CA VAL A 153 14.17 15.18 -12.45
C VAL A 153 15.09 16.05 -11.60
N LEU A 154 15.48 17.22 -12.10
CA LEU A 154 16.16 18.25 -11.32
C LEU A 154 15.22 19.44 -11.19
N THR A 155 14.72 19.69 -9.97
CA THR A 155 13.66 20.67 -9.72
C THR A 155 13.86 21.38 -8.39
N THR A 156 13.08 22.42 -8.15
CA THR A 156 13.10 23.17 -6.90
C THR A 156 12.18 22.52 -5.86
N ASP A 157 12.58 22.54 -4.58
CA ASP A 157 11.74 22.06 -3.47
C ASP A 157 10.73 23.13 -3.05
N VAL A 158 9.63 23.23 -3.79
CA VAL A 158 8.54 24.20 -3.54
C VAL A 158 7.17 23.54 -3.75
N GLY A 159 6.18 24.01 -2.99
CA GLY A 159 4.80 23.52 -3.11
C GLY A 159 4.68 22.03 -2.81
N GLY A 160 4.02 21.29 -3.71
CA GLY A 160 3.79 19.85 -3.58
C GLY A 160 4.77 18.96 -4.36
N ILE A 161 5.87 19.49 -4.84
CA ILE A 161 6.81 18.79 -5.73
C ILE A 161 7.47 17.60 -5.05
N SER A 162 7.83 17.73 -3.76
CA SER A 162 8.46 16.65 -2.99
C SER A 162 7.58 15.39 -2.85
N GLN A 163 6.30 15.50 -3.17
CA GLN A 163 5.41 14.33 -3.27
C GLN A 163 5.67 13.53 -4.56
N ALA A 164 5.90 14.19 -5.69
CA ALA A 164 6.19 13.53 -6.96
C ALA A 164 7.68 13.19 -7.11
N VAL A 165 8.58 14.07 -6.64
CA VAL A 165 10.03 13.91 -6.74
C VAL A 165 10.62 13.61 -5.36
N ARG A 166 11.18 12.42 -5.18
CA ARG A 166 11.92 12.04 -3.97
C ARG A 166 13.42 12.21 -4.19
N ASN A 167 14.03 13.06 -3.36
CA ASN A 167 15.44 13.41 -3.48
C ASN A 167 16.35 12.17 -3.43
N GLY A 168 17.20 12.00 -4.45
CA GLY A 168 18.10 10.86 -4.58
C GLY A 168 17.47 9.56 -5.12
N HIS A 169 16.15 9.53 -5.37
CA HIS A 169 15.43 8.35 -5.88
C HIS A 169 14.98 8.52 -7.34
N ASN A 170 14.10 9.49 -7.62
CA ASN A 170 13.67 9.76 -8.99
C ASN A 170 14.07 11.19 -9.45
N GLY A 171 14.93 11.86 -8.70
CA GLY A 171 15.41 13.19 -9.02
C GLY A 171 16.12 13.85 -7.85
N PHE A 172 16.35 15.16 -7.99
CA PHE A 172 16.99 16.00 -6.98
C PHE A 172 16.19 17.27 -6.77
N LEU A 173 16.04 17.61 -5.49
CA LEU A 173 15.36 18.80 -5.02
C LEU A 173 16.40 19.84 -4.61
N PHE A 174 16.26 21.04 -5.14
CA PHE A 174 17.15 22.18 -4.85
C PHE A 174 16.42 23.26 -4.08
N ALA A 175 17.12 24.03 -3.30
CA ALA A 175 16.56 25.22 -2.64
C ALA A 175 16.01 26.22 -3.68
N ALA A 176 15.02 27.03 -3.30
CA ALA A 176 14.38 28.00 -4.21
C ALA A 176 15.39 29.01 -4.81
N ASP A 177 16.38 29.39 -4.04
CA ASP A 177 17.45 30.32 -4.40
C ASP A 177 18.70 29.65 -4.97
N ALA A 178 18.74 28.32 -5.06
CA ALA A 178 19.88 27.59 -5.59
C ALA A 178 20.28 28.10 -6.98
N PRO A 179 21.56 28.41 -7.22
CA PRO A 179 22.02 28.90 -8.51
C PRO A 179 21.97 27.78 -9.58
N ALA A 180 21.99 28.16 -10.85
CA ALA A 180 22.05 27.23 -11.97
C ALA A 180 23.28 26.30 -11.93
N SER A 181 24.39 26.75 -11.33
CA SER A 181 25.61 25.95 -11.13
C SER A 181 25.35 24.68 -10.35
N ASP A 182 24.52 24.69 -9.33
CA ASP A 182 24.25 23.52 -8.47
C ASP A 182 23.55 22.42 -9.25
N TYR A 183 22.59 22.80 -10.10
CA TYR A 183 21.94 21.87 -11.04
C TYR A 183 22.97 21.31 -12.04
N ALA A 184 23.79 22.18 -12.61
CA ALA A 184 24.85 21.77 -13.55
C ALA A 184 25.85 20.82 -12.91
N ASP A 185 26.29 21.08 -11.67
CA ASP A 185 27.21 20.23 -10.93
C ASP A 185 26.66 18.85 -10.69
N LYS A 186 25.35 18.77 -10.36
CA LYS A 186 24.66 17.47 -10.20
C LYS A 186 24.57 16.70 -11.52
N ILE A 187 24.29 17.39 -12.64
CA ILE A 187 24.27 16.77 -13.97
C ILE A 187 25.65 16.23 -14.32
N ILE A 188 26.70 16.99 -14.07
CA ILE A 188 28.09 16.62 -14.37
C ILE A 188 28.53 15.43 -13.50
N ASP A 189 28.22 15.45 -12.20
CA ASP A 189 28.48 14.33 -11.30
C ASP A 189 27.86 13.02 -11.85
N LEU A 190 26.59 13.05 -12.28
CA LEU A 190 25.92 11.89 -12.83
C LEU A 190 26.43 11.50 -14.23
N TYR A 191 26.76 12.48 -15.07
CA TYR A 191 27.32 12.25 -16.40
C TYR A 191 28.70 11.56 -16.35
N THR A 192 29.50 11.90 -15.34
CA THR A 192 30.82 11.29 -15.12
C THR A 192 30.73 9.92 -14.44
N HIS A 193 29.65 9.65 -13.67
CA HIS A 193 29.45 8.39 -12.97
C HIS A 193 28.29 7.61 -13.57
N LYS A 194 28.52 6.98 -14.72
CA LYS A 194 27.48 6.29 -15.52
C LYS A 194 26.69 5.24 -14.75
N ASP A 195 27.33 4.47 -13.88
CA ASP A 195 26.65 3.46 -13.05
C ASP A 195 25.64 4.10 -12.10
N ARG A 196 25.98 5.26 -11.51
CA ARG A 196 25.07 6.02 -10.64
C ARG A 196 23.89 6.56 -11.44
N TYR A 197 24.12 7.07 -12.64
CA TYR A 197 23.07 7.52 -13.54
C TYR A 197 22.14 6.37 -13.93
N ALA A 198 22.69 5.23 -14.36
CA ALA A 198 21.91 4.06 -14.73
C ALA A 198 21.06 3.50 -13.55
N ASN A 199 21.65 3.50 -12.34
CA ASN A 199 20.92 3.15 -11.13
C ASN A 199 19.75 4.10 -10.86
N LEU A 200 20.00 5.41 -10.98
CA LEU A 200 18.99 6.43 -10.77
C LEU A 200 17.84 6.29 -11.78
N GLY A 201 18.15 5.99 -13.06
CA GLY A 201 17.13 5.73 -14.07
C GLY A 201 16.22 4.53 -13.73
N ARG A 202 16.82 3.45 -13.21
CA ARG A 202 16.04 2.31 -12.70
C ARG A 202 15.15 2.69 -11.51
N GLU A 203 15.66 3.49 -10.60
CA GLU A 203 14.85 3.98 -9.47
C GLU A 203 13.73 4.92 -9.94
N CYS A 204 13.96 5.80 -10.93
CA CYS A 204 12.91 6.61 -11.56
C CYS A 204 11.78 5.70 -12.09
N ARG A 205 12.14 4.68 -12.87
CA ARG A 205 11.18 3.72 -13.42
C ARG A 205 10.40 3.00 -12.34
N LYS A 206 11.05 2.50 -11.30
CA LYS A 206 10.43 1.86 -10.16
C LYS A 206 9.44 2.79 -9.43
N HIS A 207 9.78 4.06 -9.25
CA HIS A 207 8.87 5.06 -8.68
C HIS A 207 7.61 5.26 -9.53
N PHE A 208 7.75 5.27 -10.86
CA PHE A 208 6.59 5.26 -11.75
C PHE A 208 5.74 4.01 -11.55
N GLU A 209 6.32 2.82 -11.61
CA GLU A 209 5.60 1.56 -11.54
C GLU A 209 4.86 1.35 -10.21
N THR A 210 5.44 1.82 -9.11
CA THR A 210 4.89 1.59 -7.76
C THR A 210 4.04 2.72 -7.21
N ARG A 211 4.12 3.94 -7.80
CA ARG A 211 3.47 5.13 -7.23
C ARG A 211 2.86 6.09 -8.24
N LEU A 212 3.58 6.40 -9.34
CA LEU A 212 3.30 7.57 -10.18
C LEU A 212 2.60 7.19 -11.48
N ASN A 213 1.68 6.23 -11.45
CA ASN A 213 0.86 5.81 -12.58
C ASN A 213 -0.62 5.73 -12.21
N TRP A 214 -1.49 5.83 -13.22
CA TRP A 214 -2.93 5.87 -13.00
C TRP A 214 -3.53 4.56 -12.50
N ASN A 215 -2.91 3.40 -12.75
CA ASN A 215 -3.39 2.13 -12.21
C ASN A 215 -3.20 2.06 -10.69
N VAL A 216 -2.08 2.59 -10.18
CA VAL A 216 -1.86 2.71 -8.73
C VAL A 216 -2.83 3.72 -8.12
N TRP A 217 -3.06 4.86 -8.78
CA TRP A 217 -4.04 5.87 -8.36
C TRP A 217 -5.44 5.27 -8.29
N GLU A 218 -5.88 4.58 -9.37
CA GLU A 218 -7.18 3.92 -9.44
C GLU A 218 -7.37 2.93 -8.29
N LYS A 219 -6.38 2.05 -8.07
CA LYS A 219 -6.43 1.09 -6.97
C LYS A 219 -6.62 1.79 -5.62
N ARG A 220 -5.81 2.81 -5.33
CA ARG A 220 -5.89 3.57 -4.06
C ARG A 220 -7.21 4.33 -3.92
N MET A 221 -7.76 4.85 -5.03
CA MET A 221 -9.08 5.48 -5.03
C MET A 221 -10.20 4.47 -4.77
N ASN A 222 -10.15 3.30 -5.36
CA ASN A 222 -11.11 2.25 -5.12
C ASN A 222 -11.07 1.77 -3.66
N ASP A 223 -9.87 1.56 -3.11
CA ASP A 223 -9.69 1.21 -1.71
C ASP A 223 -10.29 2.30 -0.78
N LEU A 224 -10.09 3.57 -1.12
CA LEU A 224 -10.68 4.69 -0.39
C LEU A 224 -12.21 4.72 -0.50
N PHE A 225 -12.79 4.53 -1.69
CA PHE A 225 -14.24 4.50 -1.86
C PHE A 225 -14.90 3.38 -1.06
N VAL A 226 -14.29 2.19 -1.04
CA VAL A 226 -14.75 1.09 -0.20
C VAL A 226 -14.75 1.51 1.28
N SER A 227 -13.66 2.09 1.76
CA SER A 227 -13.54 2.51 3.17
C SER A 227 -14.52 3.63 3.56
N ILE A 228 -14.86 4.55 2.64
CA ILE A 228 -15.85 5.61 2.88
C ILE A 228 -17.25 5.00 2.94
N LYS A 229 -17.60 4.14 1.99
CA LYS A 229 -18.89 3.48 1.95
C LYS A 229 -19.16 2.68 3.22
N GLU A 230 -18.17 1.91 3.66
CA GLU A 230 -18.23 1.13 4.90
C GLU A 230 -18.44 2.03 6.13
N ARG A 231 -17.84 3.22 6.17
CA ARG A 231 -18.06 4.21 7.25
C ARG A 231 -19.45 4.83 7.23
N GLU A 232 -20.00 5.14 6.05
CA GLU A 232 -21.31 5.77 5.90
C GLU A 232 -22.47 4.79 6.18
N GLU A 233 -22.30 3.52 5.84
CA GLU A 233 -23.31 2.49 6.06
C GLU A 233 -23.29 1.94 7.49
N GLY A 234 -22.37 2.40 8.36
CA GLY A 234 -22.22 1.89 9.72
C GLY A 234 -21.81 0.42 9.75
N THR A 235 -21.17 -0.06 8.68
CA THR A 235 -20.73 -1.45 8.57
C THR A 235 -19.57 -1.68 9.53
N TYR A 236 -19.86 -2.28 10.63
CA TYR A 236 -18.90 -2.84 11.57
C TYR A 236 -19.03 -4.36 11.59
N ILE A 237 -17.94 -5.00 11.95
CA ILE A 237 -17.92 -6.45 12.11
C ILE A 237 -18.13 -6.73 13.60
N PRO A 238 -19.20 -7.47 13.96
CA PRO A 238 -19.37 -7.93 15.34
C PRO A 238 -18.19 -8.80 15.75
N VAL A 239 -17.51 -8.41 16.83
CA VAL A 239 -16.38 -9.15 17.41
C VAL A 239 -16.74 -9.60 18.80
N TYR A 240 -16.71 -10.89 19.01
CA TYR A 240 -16.98 -11.55 20.27
C TYR A 240 -15.65 -12.05 20.88
N ALA A 241 -15.11 -11.29 21.83
CA ALA A 241 -13.87 -11.66 22.52
C ALA A 241 -14.17 -12.53 23.73
N ILE A 242 -13.74 -13.77 23.70
CA ILE A 242 -13.94 -14.75 24.79
C ILE A 242 -12.87 -14.53 25.86
N ASN A 243 -13.30 -14.26 27.09
CA ASN A 243 -12.39 -14.05 28.21
C ASN A 243 -12.94 -14.67 29.50
N MET A 244 -12.07 -15.33 30.28
CA MET A 244 -12.41 -15.80 31.62
C MET A 244 -12.39 -14.63 32.59
N LYS A 245 -13.43 -14.50 33.43
CA LYS A 245 -13.61 -13.37 34.36
C LYS A 245 -12.43 -13.14 35.28
N GLU A 246 -11.76 -14.20 35.71
CA GLU A 246 -10.61 -14.19 36.60
C GLU A 246 -9.32 -13.68 35.91
N ARG A 247 -9.30 -13.56 34.58
CA ARG A 247 -8.12 -13.17 33.81
C ARG A 247 -8.12 -11.68 33.48
N GLU A 248 -8.03 -10.83 34.46
CA GLU A 248 -8.07 -9.37 34.28
C GLU A 248 -6.97 -8.84 33.37
N GLU A 249 -5.76 -9.43 33.41
CA GLU A 249 -4.64 -8.99 32.58
C GLU A 249 -4.95 -9.22 31.09
N ARG A 250 -5.42 -10.40 30.74
CA ARG A 250 -5.82 -10.75 29.37
C ARG A 250 -7.05 -9.95 28.94
N ARG A 251 -7.99 -9.70 29.83
CA ARG A 251 -9.13 -8.81 29.58
C ARG A 251 -8.68 -7.40 29.19
N LYS A 252 -7.76 -6.80 29.96
CA LYS A 252 -7.21 -5.48 29.67
C LYS A 252 -6.45 -5.48 28.34
N HIS A 253 -5.76 -6.57 28.03
CA HIS A 253 -5.03 -6.72 26.78
C HIS A 253 -6.01 -6.71 25.60
N ILE A 254 -6.99 -7.61 25.58
CA ILE A 254 -7.90 -7.74 24.43
C ILE A 254 -8.75 -6.48 24.20
N VAL A 255 -9.19 -5.80 25.26
CA VAL A 255 -9.89 -4.51 25.12
C VAL A 255 -9.00 -3.47 24.42
N ARG A 256 -7.70 -3.39 24.77
CA ARG A 256 -6.75 -2.45 24.13
C ARG A 256 -6.49 -2.77 22.67
N GLU A 257 -6.49 -4.05 22.29
CA GLU A 257 -6.31 -4.45 20.87
C GLU A 257 -7.41 -3.89 19.97
N PHE A 258 -8.64 -3.74 20.48
CA PHE A 258 -9.76 -3.19 19.73
C PHE A 258 -10.00 -1.69 19.98
N GLU A 259 -9.29 -1.07 20.92
CA GLU A 259 -9.41 0.35 21.21
C GLU A 259 -8.99 1.20 19.99
N GLY A 260 -9.85 2.15 19.58
CA GLY A 260 -9.60 3.00 18.41
C GLY A 260 -9.81 2.31 17.05
N LYS A 261 -10.46 1.14 17.02
CA LYS A 261 -10.81 0.40 15.79
C LYS A 261 -12.33 0.45 15.55
N PRO A 262 -12.86 1.53 14.96
CA PRO A 262 -14.29 1.74 14.76
C PRO A 262 -14.92 0.75 13.76
N GLU A 263 -14.11 0.01 13.02
CA GLU A 263 -14.53 -1.05 12.12
C GLU A 263 -15.08 -2.29 12.84
N PHE A 264 -14.94 -2.34 14.18
CA PHE A 264 -15.44 -3.45 14.97
C PHE A 264 -16.51 -3.00 15.98
N GLU A 265 -17.59 -3.76 16.08
CA GLU A 265 -18.49 -3.74 17.23
C GLU A 265 -18.01 -4.77 18.25
N PHE A 266 -17.29 -4.28 19.25
CA PHE A 266 -16.59 -5.14 20.21
C PHE A 266 -17.49 -5.58 21.38
N HIS A 267 -17.69 -6.90 21.51
CA HIS A 267 -18.41 -7.54 22.60
C HIS A 267 -17.45 -8.43 23.42
N LEU A 268 -17.33 -8.13 24.70
CA LEU A 268 -16.59 -9.01 25.62
C LEU A 268 -17.53 -10.09 26.15
N VAL A 269 -17.24 -11.35 25.86
CA VAL A 269 -18.06 -12.52 26.25
C VAL A 269 -17.37 -13.29 27.37
N GLU A 270 -18.08 -13.50 28.47
CA GLU A 270 -17.60 -14.35 29.56
C GLU A 270 -17.52 -15.81 29.07
N ALA A 271 -16.34 -16.41 29.19
CA ALA A 271 -16.07 -17.78 28.78
C ALA A 271 -16.90 -18.80 29.59
N CYS A 272 -17.32 -19.84 28.94
CA CYS A 272 -17.89 -21.01 29.62
C CYS A 272 -16.79 -21.78 30.33
N THR A 273 -16.99 -22.08 31.63
CA THR A 273 -16.02 -22.84 32.42
C THR A 273 -16.32 -24.33 32.40
N HIS A 274 -15.28 -25.14 32.27
CA HIS A 274 -15.36 -26.59 32.37
C HIS A 274 -14.05 -27.14 32.96
N SER A 275 -14.07 -28.32 33.57
CA SER A 275 -12.89 -28.98 34.12
C SER A 275 -11.80 -29.28 33.05
N LYS A 276 -12.22 -29.51 31.79
CA LYS A 276 -11.38 -29.52 30.60
C LYS A 276 -11.51 -28.19 29.85
N GLY A 277 -10.42 -27.45 29.70
CA GLY A 277 -10.41 -26.14 29.04
C GLY A 277 -10.86 -26.18 27.58
N THR A 278 -10.57 -27.28 26.85
CA THR A 278 -11.03 -27.52 25.47
C THR A 278 -12.57 -27.49 25.35
N ILE A 279 -13.27 -28.15 26.26
CA ILE A 279 -14.74 -28.17 26.30
C ILE A 279 -15.28 -26.76 26.69
N GLY A 280 -14.60 -26.06 27.60
CA GLY A 280 -14.96 -24.70 27.98
C GLY A 280 -14.87 -23.72 26.79
N LEU A 281 -13.80 -23.82 25.99
CA LEU A 281 -13.61 -23.00 24.80
C LEU A 281 -14.69 -23.32 23.74
N TRP A 282 -14.93 -24.61 23.46
CA TRP A 282 -15.99 -24.99 22.51
C TRP A 282 -17.36 -24.48 22.92
N ASN A 283 -17.74 -24.68 24.17
CA ASN A 283 -19.00 -24.16 24.70
C ASN A 283 -19.12 -22.63 24.58
N SER A 284 -18.00 -21.91 24.69
CA SER A 284 -17.96 -20.46 24.50
C SER A 284 -18.16 -20.09 23.04
N ILE A 285 -17.54 -20.81 22.09
CA ILE A 285 -17.77 -20.66 20.65
C ILE A 285 -19.26 -20.91 20.32
N VAL A 286 -19.82 -22.02 20.77
CA VAL A 286 -21.25 -22.37 20.58
C VAL A 286 -22.16 -21.28 21.16
N LYS A 287 -21.84 -20.75 22.34
CA LYS A 287 -22.59 -19.62 22.94
C LYS A 287 -22.57 -18.39 22.05
N VAL A 288 -21.41 -18.00 21.53
CA VAL A 288 -21.27 -16.85 20.61
C VAL A 288 -22.06 -17.09 19.32
N ILE A 289 -21.96 -18.27 18.70
CA ILE A 289 -22.72 -18.59 17.49
C ILE A 289 -24.24 -18.50 17.72
N LYS A 290 -24.73 -18.95 18.89
CA LYS A 290 -26.17 -18.79 19.24
C LYS A 290 -26.56 -17.33 19.33
N MET A 291 -25.74 -16.50 20.00
CA MET A 291 -25.97 -15.06 20.11
C MET A 291 -26.01 -14.40 18.73
N ALA A 292 -25.04 -14.71 17.86
CA ALA A 292 -24.97 -14.18 16.50
C ALA A 292 -26.20 -14.59 15.65
N LYS A 293 -26.64 -15.84 15.78
CA LYS A 293 -27.82 -16.33 15.08
C LYS A 293 -29.09 -15.64 15.54
N GLU A 294 -29.24 -15.37 16.85
CA GLU A 294 -30.37 -14.63 17.43
C GLU A 294 -30.40 -13.16 16.98
N GLN A 295 -29.22 -12.58 16.66
CA GLN A 295 -29.05 -11.21 16.15
C GLN A 295 -29.11 -11.12 14.63
N GLU A 296 -29.34 -12.24 13.93
CA GLU A 296 -29.37 -12.34 12.46
C GLU A 296 -28.09 -11.87 11.78
N GLU A 297 -26.93 -12.10 12.43
CA GLU A 297 -25.62 -11.71 11.90
C GLU A 297 -25.19 -12.63 10.75
N ASP A 298 -24.73 -12.03 9.64
CA ASP A 298 -24.25 -12.77 8.47
C ASP A 298 -22.77 -13.20 8.61
N VAL A 299 -21.98 -12.41 9.35
CA VAL A 299 -20.56 -12.64 9.58
C VAL A 299 -20.15 -12.09 10.93
N ILE A 300 -19.38 -12.87 11.67
CA ILE A 300 -18.85 -12.47 12.99
C ILE A 300 -17.36 -12.77 13.08
N VAL A 301 -16.69 -12.10 13.98
CA VAL A 301 -15.36 -12.48 14.44
C VAL A 301 -15.47 -13.06 15.83
N ILE A 302 -14.90 -14.23 16.04
CA ILE A 302 -14.63 -14.77 17.37
C ILE A 302 -13.14 -14.62 17.63
N CYS A 303 -12.78 -14.04 18.77
CA CYS A 303 -11.38 -13.99 19.17
C CYS A 303 -11.18 -14.42 20.63
N GLU A 304 -9.97 -14.91 20.92
CA GLU A 304 -9.54 -15.25 22.26
C GLU A 304 -8.83 -14.05 22.92
N ASP A 305 -8.72 -14.07 24.22
CA ASP A 305 -8.19 -12.96 25.03
C ASP A 305 -6.67 -12.75 24.94
N ASP A 306 -5.98 -13.62 24.16
CA ASP A 306 -4.56 -13.54 23.84
C ASP A 306 -4.28 -13.14 22.37
N HIS A 307 -5.30 -12.83 21.61
CA HIS A 307 -5.16 -12.26 20.28
C HIS A 307 -4.41 -10.92 20.30
N PHE A 308 -3.56 -10.68 19.30
CA PHE A 308 -3.06 -9.35 18.97
C PHE A 308 -2.95 -9.14 17.46
N PHE A 309 -3.13 -7.89 17.01
CA PHE A 309 -2.95 -7.52 15.61
C PHE A 309 -1.48 -7.37 15.26
N THR A 310 -1.07 -7.93 14.12
CA THR A 310 0.29 -7.76 13.58
C THR A 310 0.40 -6.44 12.80
N GLU A 311 1.63 -6.10 12.40
CA GLU A 311 1.90 -4.96 11.50
C GLU A 311 1.24 -5.07 10.13
N ASN A 312 0.80 -6.26 9.72
CA ASN A 312 0.14 -6.50 8.45
C ASN A 312 -1.36 -6.19 8.50
N TYR A 313 -1.90 -5.95 9.69
CA TYR A 313 -3.31 -5.61 9.83
C TYR A 313 -3.62 -4.23 9.23
N SER A 314 -4.71 -4.15 8.48
CA SER A 314 -5.40 -2.91 8.16
C SER A 314 -6.88 -3.18 7.94
N PRO A 315 -7.79 -2.22 8.27
CA PRO A 315 -9.22 -2.39 8.03
C PRO A 315 -9.54 -2.74 6.58
N GLY A 316 -8.95 -2.03 5.63
CA GLY A 316 -9.16 -2.27 4.20
C GLY A 316 -8.76 -3.67 3.73
N LEU A 317 -7.66 -4.23 4.27
CA LEU A 317 -7.28 -5.61 3.98
C LEU A 317 -8.29 -6.60 4.58
N LEU A 318 -8.67 -6.41 5.84
CA LEU A 318 -9.61 -7.30 6.52
C LEU A 318 -10.96 -7.34 5.80
N PHE A 319 -11.59 -6.20 5.55
CA PHE A 319 -12.88 -6.13 4.85
C PHE A 319 -12.82 -6.72 3.45
N LYS A 320 -11.76 -6.43 2.70
CA LYS A 320 -11.56 -6.99 1.38
C LYS A 320 -11.50 -8.53 1.44
N GLU A 321 -10.68 -9.08 2.33
CA GLU A 321 -10.49 -10.53 2.40
C GLU A 321 -11.74 -11.23 2.95
N ILE A 322 -12.50 -10.64 3.88
CA ILE A 322 -13.80 -11.14 4.34
C ILE A 322 -14.78 -11.21 3.17
N ARG A 323 -14.95 -10.13 2.40
CA ARG A 323 -15.85 -10.07 1.26
C ARG A 323 -15.48 -11.07 0.17
N GLU A 324 -14.19 -11.12 -0.21
CA GLU A 324 -13.73 -12.02 -1.26
C GLU A 324 -13.80 -13.49 -0.83
N ALA A 325 -13.56 -13.80 0.46
CA ALA A 325 -13.77 -15.13 1.01
C ALA A 325 -15.25 -15.54 0.96
N TYR A 326 -16.16 -14.64 1.36
CA TYR A 326 -17.61 -14.84 1.23
C TYR A 326 -18.02 -15.16 -0.21
N MET A 327 -17.55 -14.38 -1.18
CA MET A 327 -17.83 -14.60 -2.61
C MET A 327 -17.32 -15.95 -3.14
N GLN A 328 -16.33 -16.54 -2.49
CA GLN A 328 -15.79 -17.87 -2.78
C GLN A 328 -16.45 -18.97 -1.95
N GLY A 329 -17.50 -18.63 -1.20
CA GLY A 329 -18.25 -19.57 -0.36
C GLY A 329 -17.48 -20.04 0.87
N ALA A 330 -16.54 -19.24 1.40
CA ALA A 330 -15.86 -19.56 2.64
C ALA A 330 -16.87 -19.64 3.81
N GLU A 331 -16.65 -20.59 4.68
CA GLU A 331 -17.41 -20.79 5.92
C GLU A 331 -16.60 -20.27 7.12
N LEU A 332 -15.26 -20.25 6.99
CA LEU A 332 -14.33 -19.73 7.99
C LEU A 332 -13.14 -19.04 7.32
N LEU A 333 -12.72 -17.89 7.88
CA LEU A 333 -11.51 -17.19 7.48
C LEU A 333 -10.69 -16.85 8.73
N SER A 334 -9.46 -17.39 8.85
CA SER A 334 -8.57 -17.09 9.97
C SER A 334 -7.66 -15.90 9.67
N GLY A 335 -7.41 -15.07 10.68
CA GLY A 335 -6.44 -13.97 10.62
C GLY A 335 -4.98 -14.41 10.72
N GLY A 336 -4.73 -15.64 11.17
CA GLY A 336 -3.42 -16.27 11.29
C GLY A 336 -3.51 -17.60 12.00
N ILE A 337 -2.61 -18.53 11.69
CA ILE A 337 -2.66 -19.91 12.17
C ILE A 337 -1.30 -20.41 12.64
N GLY A 338 -1.28 -21.26 13.66
CA GLY A 338 -0.06 -21.87 14.22
C GLY A 338 0.46 -23.08 13.42
N GLY A 339 -0.38 -23.68 12.57
CA GLY A 339 0.00 -24.83 11.74
C GLY A 339 -1.06 -25.18 10.71
N PHE A 340 -0.66 -25.91 9.68
CA PHE A 340 -1.50 -26.44 8.61
C PHE A 340 -0.82 -27.61 7.88
N GLY A 341 -1.58 -28.45 7.20
CA GLY A 341 -1.05 -29.50 6.34
C GLY A 341 -0.73 -28.97 4.94
N GLN A 342 -1.78 -28.72 4.16
CA GLN A 342 -1.69 -28.17 2.80
C GLN A 342 -2.28 -26.78 2.75
N ALA A 343 -1.78 -25.92 1.85
CA ALA A 343 -2.33 -24.62 1.57
C ALA A 343 -2.38 -24.37 0.06
N ILE A 344 -3.52 -23.93 -0.43
CA ILE A 344 -3.76 -23.64 -1.85
C ILE A 344 -4.06 -22.14 -1.98
N PRO A 345 -3.31 -21.40 -2.80
CA PRO A 345 -3.62 -20.00 -3.06
C PRO A 345 -4.99 -19.85 -3.72
N VAL A 346 -5.88 -19.06 -3.12
CA VAL A 346 -7.22 -18.75 -3.65
C VAL A 346 -7.42 -17.25 -3.87
N GLY A 347 -6.41 -16.45 -3.52
CA GLY A 347 -6.32 -15.02 -3.72
C GLY A 347 -4.89 -14.53 -3.49
N TYR A 348 -4.66 -13.22 -3.64
CA TYR A 348 -3.33 -12.66 -3.42
C TYR A 348 -2.91 -12.71 -1.93
N HIS A 349 -3.87 -12.53 -1.01
CA HIS A 349 -3.66 -12.56 0.43
C HIS A 349 -4.42 -13.71 1.11
N ARG A 350 -4.92 -14.68 0.36
CA ARG A 350 -5.81 -15.70 0.91
C ARG A 350 -5.44 -17.09 0.40
N TYR A 351 -5.42 -18.05 1.33
CA TYR A 351 -5.11 -19.45 1.08
C TYR A 351 -6.20 -20.34 1.68
N TRP A 352 -6.71 -21.29 0.92
CA TRP A 352 -7.46 -22.42 1.46
C TRP A 352 -6.50 -23.35 2.19
N VAL A 353 -6.92 -23.91 3.34
CA VAL A 353 -6.13 -24.86 4.13
C VAL A 353 -6.94 -26.11 4.45
N ASP A 354 -6.26 -27.27 4.50
CA ASP A 354 -6.92 -28.55 4.82
C ASP A 354 -7.30 -28.66 6.30
N TRP A 355 -6.41 -28.20 7.19
CA TRP A 355 -6.62 -28.06 8.62
C TRP A 355 -5.79 -26.90 9.15
N PHE A 356 -6.10 -26.44 10.37
CA PHE A 356 -5.34 -25.37 11.01
C PHE A 356 -5.29 -25.55 12.53
N TRP A 357 -4.25 -24.96 13.15
CA TRP A 357 -4.18 -24.76 14.59
C TRP A 357 -4.36 -23.28 14.93
N SER A 358 -5.03 -23.06 16.09
CA SER A 358 -5.27 -21.76 16.73
C SER A 358 -6.53 -21.04 16.24
N THR A 359 -7.37 -20.72 17.19
CA THR A 359 -8.67 -20.05 17.02
C THR A 359 -8.68 -18.61 17.55
N GLN A 360 -7.48 -18.03 17.76
CA GLN A 360 -7.32 -16.72 18.41
C GLN A 360 -7.99 -15.56 17.67
N PHE A 361 -8.23 -15.66 16.36
CA PHE A 361 -8.97 -14.71 15.54
C PHE A 361 -9.52 -15.39 14.31
N ILE A 362 -10.80 -15.74 14.36
CA ILE A 362 -11.51 -16.42 13.28
C ILE A 362 -12.78 -15.65 12.90
N VAL A 363 -12.91 -15.42 11.61
CA VAL A 363 -14.16 -14.92 10.99
C VAL A 363 -15.01 -16.12 10.66
N ILE A 364 -16.25 -16.14 11.11
CA ILE A 364 -17.21 -17.21 10.84
C ILE A 364 -18.43 -16.62 10.11
N TYR A 365 -18.79 -17.24 9.00
CA TYR A 365 -19.95 -16.85 8.20
C TYR A 365 -21.20 -17.62 8.64
N SER A 366 -22.38 -17.02 8.50
CA SER A 366 -23.65 -17.62 8.91
C SER A 366 -23.91 -18.98 8.27
N SER A 367 -23.34 -19.25 7.10
CA SER A 367 -23.39 -20.57 6.44
C SER A 367 -22.80 -21.71 7.29
N ALA A 368 -21.86 -21.42 8.20
CA ALA A 368 -21.23 -22.39 9.08
C ALA A 368 -21.98 -22.60 10.42
N PHE A 369 -22.89 -21.69 10.78
CA PHE A 369 -23.49 -21.68 12.13
C PHE A 369 -24.18 -22.98 12.46
N ASP A 370 -25.08 -23.50 11.59
CA ASP A 370 -25.81 -24.72 11.84
C ASP A 370 -24.90 -25.96 11.91
N THR A 371 -23.85 -26.00 11.09
CA THR A 371 -22.84 -27.07 11.13
C THR A 371 -22.13 -27.09 12.48
N ILE A 372 -21.70 -25.91 12.99
CA ILE A 372 -21.03 -25.83 14.30
C ILE A 372 -22.01 -26.18 15.44
N LEU A 373 -23.23 -25.69 15.39
CA LEU A 373 -24.24 -25.92 16.44
C LEU A 373 -24.72 -27.37 16.52
N SER A 374 -24.65 -28.15 15.44
CA SER A 374 -25.07 -29.53 15.38
C SER A 374 -23.99 -30.54 15.80
N TYR A 375 -22.73 -30.07 15.98
CA TYR A 375 -21.65 -30.99 16.34
C TYR A 375 -21.67 -31.36 17.82
N GLU A 376 -21.58 -32.65 18.10
CA GLU A 376 -21.44 -33.19 19.46
C GLU A 376 -19.98 -33.33 19.88
N PHE A 377 -19.47 -32.32 20.59
CA PHE A 377 -18.07 -32.24 21.00
C PHE A 377 -17.69 -33.33 21.99
N GLN A 378 -16.66 -34.09 21.67
CA GLN A 378 -16.18 -35.22 22.47
C GLN A 378 -15.10 -34.80 23.45
N GLU A 379 -14.76 -35.67 24.39
CA GLU A 379 -13.77 -35.39 25.45
C GLU A 379 -12.36 -35.11 24.94
N ASP A 380 -11.96 -35.72 23.86
CA ASP A 380 -10.61 -35.61 23.30
C ASP A 380 -10.52 -34.58 22.16
N ASP A 381 -11.63 -33.90 21.87
CA ASP A 381 -11.68 -32.88 20.82
C ASP A 381 -10.97 -31.58 21.23
N THR A 382 -10.48 -30.87 20.20
CA THR A 382 -10.02 -29.50 20.28
C THR A 382 -10.83 -28.60 19.35
N ALA A 383 -11.05 -27.33 19.70
CA ALA A 383 -11.88 -26.44 18.90
C ALA A 383 -11.34 -26.25 17.47
N ASP A 384 -10.04 -26.08 17.30
CA ASP A 384 -9.38 -25.98 15.99
C ASP A 384 -9.42 -27.30 15.21
N GLY A 385 -9.28 -28.44 15.89
CA GLY A 385 -9.42 -29.76 15.29
C GLY A 385 -10.81 -30.00 14.74
N VAL A 386 -11.86 -29.77 15.56
CA VAL A 386 -13.27 -29.92 15.15
C VAL A 386 -13.61 -28.95 14.01
N LEU A 387 -13.28 -27.66 14.13
CA LEU A 387 -13.50 -26.70 13.05
C LEU A 387 -12.78 -27.09 11.77
N SER A 388 -11.59 -27.66 11.88
CA SER A 388 -10.85 -28.20 10.71
C SER A 388 -11.56 -29.37 10.05
N GLU A 389 -12.26 -30.20 10.82
CA GLU A 389 -12.97 -31.39 10.33
C GLU A 389 -14.33 -31.04 9.70
N ILE A 390 -15.16 -30.25 10.40
CA ILE A 390 -16.54 -29.97 9.99
C ILE A 390 -16.71 -28.83 8.97
N ILE A 391 -15.70 -27.92 8.87
CA ILE A 391 -15.72 -26.81 7.93
C ILE A 391 -14.87 -27.15 6.71
N TYR A 392 -15.51 -27.29 5.55
CA TYR A 392 -14.80 -27.65 4.32
C TYR A 392 -14.10 -26.48 3.67
N ASN A 393 -14.75 -25.32 3.58
CA ASN A 393 -14.21 -24.13 2.93
C ASN A 393 -13.64 -23.16 3.96
N LYS A 394 -12.47 -23.50 4.49
CA LYS A 394 -11.73 -22.69 5.46
C LYS A 394 -10.51 -22.08 4.84
N MET A 395 -10.33 -20.80 5.11
CA MET A 395 -9.24 -20.00 4.52
C MET A 395 -8.44 -19.27 5.60
N VAL A 396 -7.25 -18.81 5.23
CA VAL A 396 -6.39 -17.98 6.07
C VAL A 396 -5.88 -16.78 5.30
N ILE A 397 -5.79 -15.64 5.97
CA ILE A 397 -5.16 -14.42 5.45
C ILE A 397 -3.63 -14.54 5.61
N TYR A 398 -2.91 -14.27 4.55
CA TYR A 398 -1.45 -14.19 4.59
C TYR A 398 -0.92 -12.97 3.78
N PRO A 399 0.00 -12.14 4.32
CA PRO A 399 0.64 -12.24 5.66
C PRO A 399 -0.37 -12.21 6.80
N PHE A 400 -0.05 -12.91 7.90
CA PHE A 400 -0.95 -12.99 9.04
C PHE A 400 -1.25 -11.59 9.61
N ILE A 401 -2.51 -11.30 9.83
CA ILE A 401 -2.98 -10.06 10.47
C ILE A 401 -3.19 -10.22 11.97
N SER A 402 -3.19 -11.46 12.45
CA SER A 402 -3.39 -11.85 13.83
C SER A 402 -2.41 -12.94 14.23
N GLU A 403 -1.86 -12.80 15.43
CA GLU A 403 -1.09 -13.83 16.11
C GLU A 403 -1.54 -13.95 17.56
N GLN A 404 -1.01 -14.95 18.27
CA GLN A 404 -1.32 -15.25 19.67
C GLN A 404 -0.20 -14.79 20.59
N LYS A 405 -0.54 -14.02 21.61
CA LYS A 405 0.39 -13.57 22.66
C LYS A 405 0.59 -14.65 23.69
N ASP A 406 1.84 -14.94 23.98
CA ASP A 406 2.19 -15.90 25.04
C ASP A 406 2.16 -15.21 26.43
N PHE A 407 1.20 -15.61 27.27
CA PHE A 407 1.08 -15.16 28.66
C PHE A 407 1.73 -16.13 29.65
N GLY A 408 2.40 -17.19 29.16
CA GLY A 408 3.08 -18.19 30.00
C GLY A 408 2.16 -19.23 30.63
N TYR A 409 0.85 -19.22 30.34
CA TYR A 409 -0.11 -20.23 30.79
C TYR A 409 -1.26 -20.41 29.79
N SER A 410 -1.81 -21.64 29.73
CA SER A 410 -2.95 -22.00 28.90
C SER A 410 -3.81 -23.05 29.62
N ASP A 411 -5.13 -22.87 29.64
CA ASP A 411 -6.06 -23.86 30.19
C ASP A 411 -6.52 -24.87 29.15
N VAL A 412 -6.30 -24.55 27.86
CA VAL A 412 -6.72 -25.40 26.73
C VAL A 412 -5.65 -26.44 26.40
N THR A 413 -4.35 -26.05 26.51
CA THR A 413 -3.25 -26.94 26.15
C THR A 413 -2.24 -26.97 27.30
N LEU A 414 -2.36 -27.94 28.19
CA LEU A 414 -1.45 -28.13 29.35
C LEU A 414 0.01 -28.29 28.93
N GLY A 415 0.28 -28.89 27.77
CA GLY A 415 1.65 -29.02 27.23
C GLY A 415 2.32 -27.69 26.84
N ASN A 416 1.61 -26.57 26.76
CA ASN A 416 2.21 -25.25 26.51
C ASN A 416 2.85 -24.65 27.78
N MET A 417 2.45 -25.11 28.96
CA MET A 417 3.05 -24.69 30.24
C MET A 417 4.48 -25.26 30.43
N GLU A 418 4.79 -26.39 29.81
CA GLU A 418 6.10 -27.05 29.91
C GLU A 418 7.19 -26.37 29.05
N TYR A 419 6.80 -25.62 28.02
CA TYR A 419 7.72 -25.02 27.04
C TYR A 419 7.30 -23.58 26.70
N PRO A 420 7.74 -22.56 27.44
CA PRO A 420 7.50 -21.17 27.12
C PRO A 420 7.99 -20.78 25.72
N GLY A 421 7.20 -20.03 24.96
CA GLY A 421 7.54 -19.61 23.60
C GLY A 421 7.16 -20.58 22.47
N LYS A 422 6.61 -21.74 22.79
CA LYS A 422 6.20 -22.76 21.81
C LYS A 422 5.15 -22.26 20.83
N ILE A 423 4.19 -21.48 21.31
CA ILE A 423 3.13 -20.86 20.48
C ILE A 423 3.77 -19.96 19.43
N ARG A 424 4.67 -19.06 19.82
CA ARG A 424 5.38 -18.16 18.91
C ARG A 424 6.19 -18.93 17.86
N GLU A 425 6.75 -20.08 18.21
CA GLU A 425 7.49 -20.91 17.27
C GLU A 425 6.54 -21.53 16.23
N PHE A 426 5.34 -21.95 16.61
CA PHE A 426 4.35 -22.47 15.67
C PHE A 426 3.97 -21.43 14.62
N PHE A 427 3.58 -20.20 15.04
CA PHE A 427 3.30 -19.12 14.10
C PHE A 427 4.50 -18.80 13.20
N LYS A 428 5.71 -18.76 13.75
CA LYS A 428 6.94 -18.54 12.98
C LYS A 428 7.17 -19.62 11.91
N ARG A 429 6.93 -20.89 12.24
CA ARG A 429 7.05 -22.02 11.28
C ARG A 429 5.97 -21.95 10.19
N ALA A 430 4.71 -21.68 10.57
CA ALA A 430 3.62 -21.52 9.63
C ALA A 430 3.89 -20.34 8.67
N ASN A 431 4.32 -19.19 9.20
CA ASN A 431 4.70 -18.01 8.42
C ASN A 431 5.83 -18.31 7.41
N ALA A 432 6.87 -19.03 7.84
CA ALA A 432 7.97 -19.42 6.94
C ALA A 432 7.50 -20.33 5.78
N ARG A 433 6.56 -21.26 6.04
CA ARG A 433 5.96 -22.10 5.01
C ARG A 433 5.13 -21.30 4.01
N PHE A 434 4.26 -20.41 4.47
CA PHE A 434 3.50 -19.53 3.59
C PHE A 434 4.38 -18.60 2.75
N LYS A 435 5.45 -18.06 3.35
CA LYS A 435 6.44 -17.25 2.63
C LYS A 435 7.06 -18.04 1.46
N MET A 436 7.39 -19.30 1.68
CA MET A 436 7.91 -20.18 0.63
C MET A 436 6.87 -20.42 -0.48
N ILE A 437 5.62 -20.76 -0.12
CA ILE A 437 4.53 -20.98 -1.08
C ILE A 437 4.31 -19.70 -1.92
N ARG A 438 4.27 -18.54 -1.30
CA ARG A 438 4.11 -17.25 -1.99
C ARG A 438 5.29 -16.96 -2.93
N THR A 439 6.51 -17.21 -2.50
CA THR A 439 7.69 -17.04 -3.36
C THR A 439 7.60 -17.90 -4.63
N ILE A 440 7.17 -19.16 -4.49
CA ILE A 440 6.96 -20.07 -5.64
C ILE A 440 5.83 -19.55 -6.54
N GLN A 441 4.73 -19.06 -5.97
CA GLN A 441 3.60 -18.47 -6.69
C GLN A 441 4.05 -17.26 -7.50
N ASP A 442 4.80 -16.33 -6.88
CA ASP A 442 5.31 -15.12 -7.53
C ASP A 442 6.30 -15.42 -8.68
N LEU A 443 7.05 -16.54 -8.57
CA LEU A 443 7.96 -17.02 -9.62
C LEU A 443 7.24 -17.76 -10.75
N SER A 444 6.08 -18.36 -10.49
CA SER A 444 5.31 -19.14 -11.45
C SER A 444 4.32 -18.33 -12.29
N VAL A 445 4.06 -17.08 -11.93
CA VAL A 445 3.26 -16.16 -12.75
C VAL A 445 4.14 -15.65 -13.88
N PRO A 446 3.83 -15.91 -15.16
CA PRO A 446 4.55 -15.30 -16.27
C PRO A 446 4.49 -13.78 -16.12
N LYS A 447 5.63 -13.14 -16.10
CA LYS A 447 5.70 -11.67 -16.19
C LYS A 447 5.30 -11.29 -17.60
N TYR A 448 3.99 -11.08 -17.84
CA TYR A 448 3.47 -10.47 -19.05
C TYR A 448 3.54 -8.96 -18.96
#